data_04f7afe491970e22386ce246763fc9b2
#
_entry.id   04f7afe491970e22386ce246763fc9b2
#
_cell.length_a   1.000
_cell.length_b   1.000
_cell.length_c   1.000
_cell.angle_alpha   90.00
_cell.angle_beta   90.00
_cell.angle_gamma   90.00
#
_symmetry.space_group_name_H-M   'P 1'
#
loop_
_entity.id
_entity.type
_entity.pdbx_description
1 polymer ?
#
loop_
_entity_poly.entity_id
_entity_poly.type
_entity_poly.pdbx_seq_one_letter_code
_entity_poly.pdbx_strand_id
1 'polypeptide(L)'
;GNAGGLSFKGETLSAYIAPEEKGQVLIVNGFTRVSGPEWWSDSIYGGIRPASHTVPYGKGVNYIGEVYDFDSRHDWVTDDNCGWGMCHSNHMDHPTVGNTFDYPAMHGKALAQMGYSYVSTSVATLDSIAGYDAVDVILGKQKTYVMGNDTSFHCMPANLQHALTQYL
;
A
#
# COMPACT_ATOMS: atom_id res chain seq x y z
N GLY A 1 11.97 -17.85 -4.24
CA GLY A 1 12.97 -18.55 -5.03
C GLY A 1 12.45 -18.93 -6.39
N ASN A 2 13.20 -18.68 -7.45
CA ASN A 2 12.82 -18.92 -8.82
C ASN A 2 13.36 -20.23 -9.32
N ALA A 3 12.50 -21.18 -9.62
CA ALA A 3 12.85 -22.26 -10.52
C ALA A 3 12.64 -21.76 -11.97
N GLY A 4 13.69 -21.60 -12.76
CA GLY A 4 13.60 -21.29 -14.18
C GLY A 4 13.90 -19.86 -14.62
N GLY A 5 14.56 -19.04 -13.82
CA GLY A 5 15.06 -17.71 -14.25
C GLY A 5 14.00 -16.61 -14.40
N LEU A 6 12.77 -16.85 -13.98
CA LEU A 6 11.74 -15.82 -13.91
C LEU A 6 11.94 -14.98 -12.63
N SER A 7 12.31 -13.72 -12.77
CA SER A 7 12.30 -12.78 -11.66
C SER A 7 10.89 -12.20 -11.54
N PHE A 8 10.23 -12.48 -10.43
CA PHE A 8 9.05 -11.72 -10.06
C PHE A 8 9.53 -10.45 -9.35
N LYS A 9 9.24 -9.31 -9.93
CA LYS A 9 9.22 -8.06 -9.18
C LYS A 9 7.96 -8.09 -8.32
N GLY A 10 8.00 -8.90 -7.25
CA GLY A 10 6.80 -9.20 -6.50
C GLY A 10 6.60 -8.19 -5.38
N GLU A 11 5.70 -7.27 -5.55
CA GLU A 11 5.05 -6.52 -4.48
C GLU A 11 3.61 -7.00 -4.29
N THR A 12 3.41 -8.30 -4.38
CA THR A 12 2.13 -8.93 -4.09
C THR A 12 1.95 -9.00 -2.57
N LEU A 13 1.02 -8.22 -2.06
CA LEU A 13 0.69 -8.15 -0.64
C LEU A 13 -0.40 -9.17 -0.26
N SER A 14 -1.23 -9.56 -1.21
CA SER A 14 -2.31 -10.52 -0.99
C SER A 14 -2.73 -11.17 -2.30
N ALA A 15 -3.13 -12.45 -2.23
CA ALA A 15 -3.69 -13.19 -3.35
C ALA A 15 -4.61 -14.30 -2.84
N TYR A 16 -5.58 -14.70 -3.66
CA TYR A 16 -6.50 -15.79 -3.37
C TYR A 16 -7.03 -16.41 -4.66
N ILE A 17 -7.18 -17.71 -4.67
CA ILE A 17 -7.83 -18.47 -5.75
C ILE A 17 -9.10 -19.08 -5.20
N ALA A 18 -10.24 -18.67 -5.75
CA ALA A 18 -11.54 -19.19 -5.36
C ALA A 18 -11.74 -20.63 -5.89
N PRO A 19 -12.25 -21.58 -5.10
CA PRO A 19 -12.52 -22.95 -5.56
C PRO A 19 -13.54 -23.01 -6.71
N GLU A 20 -14.53 -22.14 -6.66
CA GLU A 20 -15.53 -21.93 -7.71
C GLU A 20 -15.46 -20.46 -8.13
N GLU A 21 -14.56 -20.18 -9.06
CA GLU A 21 -14.22 -18.82 -9.46
C GLU A 21 -15.36 -18.15 -10.23
N LYS A 22 -15.85 -17.02 -9.74
CA LYS A 22 -16.82 -16.15 -10.44
C LYS A 22 -16.16 -15.16 -11.39
N GLY A 23 -14.89 -14.91 -11.19
CA GLY A 23 -14.09 -13.99 -11.97
C GLY A 23 -12.80 -13.63 -11.25
N GLN A 24 -11.95 -12.87 -11.94
CA GLN A 24 -10.62 -12.50 -11.47
C GLN A 24 -10.51 -10.98 -11.29
N VAL A 25 -10.01 -10.55 -10.16
CA VAL A 25 -9.85 -9.14 -9.83
C VAL A 25 -8.38 -8.82 -9.59
N LEU A 26 -7.88 -7.78 -10.23
CA LEU A 26 -6.57 -7.22 -9.91
C LEU A 26 -6.75 -6.10 -8.87
N ILE A 27 -6.04 -6.19 -7.75
CA ILE A 27 -5.93 -5.12 -6.77
C ILE A 27 -4.61 -4.38 -7.04
N VAL A 28 -4.69 -3.10 -7.35
CA VAL A 28 -3.52 -2.25 -7.58
C VAL A 28 -3.29 -1.36 -6.36
N ASN A 29 -2.20 -1.62 -5.63
CA ASN A 29 -1.76 -0.74 -4.56
C ASN A 29 -1.05 0.48 -5.16
N GLY A 30 -1.71 1.62 -5.15
CA GLY A 30 -1.29 2.85 -5.81
C GLY A 30 -0.48 3.82 -4.93
N PHE A 31 -0.09 3.42 -3.73
CA PHE A 31 0.66 4.27 -2.81
C PHE A 31 1.92 3.57 -2.29
N THR A 32 2.92 4.36 -1.96
CA THR A 32 4.24 3.91 -1.49
C THR A 32 4.55 4.34 -0.08
N ARG A 33 3.78 5.30 0.44
CA ARG A 33 3.94 5.84 1.79
C ARG A 33 2.85 5.35 2.71
N VAL A 34 3.27 4.84 3.86
CA VAL A 34 2.39 4.27 4.88
C VAL A 34 2.72 4.85 6.24
N SER A 35 1.72 4.89 7.12
CA SER A 35 1.95 5.09 8.54
C SER A 35 2.16 3.75 9.23
N GLY A 36 3.15 3.68 10.08
CA GLY A 36 3.31 2.57 11.00
C GLY A 36 2.23 2.54 12.07
N PRO A 37 2.19 1.48 12.88
CA PRO A 37 1.36 1.44 14.07
C PRO A 37 1.71 2.57 15.02
N GLU A 38 0.70 3.14 15.68
CA GLU A 38 0.95 4.07 16.77
C GLU A 38 1.61 3.33 17.93
N TRP A 39 2.81 3.76 18.26
CA TRP A 39 3.53 3.30 19.44
C TRP A 39 3.23 4.20 20.64
N TRP A 40 3.09 3.59 21.80
CA TRP A 40 3.03 4.33 23.05
C TRP A 40 3.98 3.71 24.09
N SER A 41 4.50 4.52 24.95
CA SER A 41 5.29 4.05 26.08
C SER A 41 5.06 4.95 27.30
N ASP A 42 5.09 4.35 28.47
CA ASP A 42 5.24 5.05 29.74
C ASP A 42 6.49 4.56 30.45
N SER A 43 6.65 4.91 31.72
CA SER A 43 7.83 4.53 32.49
C SER A 43 7.98 3.02 32.74
N ILE A 44 6.96 2.22 32.50
CA ILE A 44 6.89 0.80 32.85
C ILE A 44 6.54 -0.05 31.64
N TYR A 45 5.66 0.41 30.77
CA TYR A 45 5.10 -0.35 29.65
C TYR A 45 5.20 0.41 28.34
N GLY A 46 5.33 -0.32 27.23
CA GLY A 46 5.24 0.19 25.89
C GLY A 46 4.61 -0.81 24.95
N GLY A 47 4.08 -0.35 23.83
CA GLY A 47 3.45 -1.24 22.86
C GLY A 47 2.71 -0.49 21.75
N ILE A 48 2.05 -1.26 20.90
CA ILE A 48 1.22 -0.74 19.83
C ILE A 48 -0.14 -0.36 20.39
N ARG A 49 -0.60 0.85 20.07
CA ARG A 49 -1.91 1.34 20.50
C ARG A 49 -3.02 0.73 19.63
N PRO A 50 -4.06 0.13 20.23
CA PRO A 50 -5.24 -0.33 19.48
C PRO A 50 -5.97 0.82 18.78
N ALA A 51 -6.59 0.54 17.64
CA ALA A 51 -7.30 1.53 16.82
C ALA A 51 -8.52 2.16 17.53
N SER A 52 -9.07 1.51 18.53
CA SER A 52 -10.21 2.02 19.29
C SER A 52 -10.21 1.48 20.73
N HIS A 53 -10.41 2.36 21.69
CA HIS A 53 -10.61 2.00 23.08
C HIS A 53 -12.00 1.35 23.35
N THR A 54 -12.92 1.47 22.40
CA THR A 54 -14.30 0.98 22.53
C THR A 54 -14.52 -0.40 21.89
N VAL A 55 -13.54 -0.87 21.09
CA VAL A 55 -13.60 -2.19 20.47
C VAL A 55 -12.88 -3.21 21.34
N PRO A 56 -13.44 -4.42 21.55
CA PRO A 56 -12.78 -5.45 22.32
C PRO A 56 -11.35 -5.72 21.81
N TYR A 57 -10.46 -5.92 22.74
CA TYR A 57 -9.03 -6.16 22.53
C TYR A 57 -8.72 -7.00 21.29
N GLY A 58 -7.80 -6.51 20.46
CA GLY A 58 -7.22 -7.27 19.36
C GLY A 58 -7.89 -7.13 18.00
N LYS A 59 -8.81 -6.21 17.80
CA LYS A 59 -9.52 -6.07 16.50
C LYS A 59 -9.02 -4.96 15.57
N GLY A 60 -7.88 -4.38 15.83
CA GLY A 60 -7.31 -3.38 14.93
C GLY A 60 -6.10 -2.68 15.51
N VAL A 61 -5.34 -2.07 14.66
CA VAL A 61 -4.15 -1.28 15.00
C VAL A 61 -4.40 0.15 14.55
N ASN A 62 -3.90 1.09 15.32
CA ASN A 62 -3.95 2.50 14.97
C ASN A 62 -2.74 2.82 14.07
N TYR A 63 -2.95 3.09 12.79
CA TYR A 63 -1.90 3.40 11.82
C TYR A 63 -1.68 4.93 11.72
N ILE A 64 -1.38 5.55 12.84
CA ILE A 64 -1.09 6.98 12.95
C ILE A 64 0.30 7.25 13.55
N GLY A 65 1.15 6.24 13.56
CA GLY A 65 2.54 6.36 13.97
C GLY A 65 3.41 6.98 12.89
N GLU A 66 4.69 6.70 12.95
CA GLU A 66 5.68 7.20 12.00
C GLU A 66 5.34 6.81 10.56
N VAL A 67 5.72 7.68 9.64
CA VAL A 67 5.48 7.51 8.21
C VAL A 67 6.73 6.93 7.56
N TYR A 68 6.53 5.97 6.66
CA TYR A 68 7.58 5.29 5.91
C TYR A 68 7.33 5.43 4.42
N ASP A 69 8.40 5.67 3.66
CA ASP A 69 8.35 5.70 2.20
C ASP A 69 9.05 4.47 1.62
N PHE A 70 8.36 3.73 0.79
CA PHE A 70 8.87 2.55 0.11
C PHE A 70 9.15 2.79 -1.37
N ASP A 71 9.19 4.04 -1.82
CA ASP A 71 9.61 4.37 -3.17
C ASP A 71 11.13 4.48 -3.24
N SER A 72 11.77 3.50 -3.85
CA SER A 72 13.24 3.43 -4.00
C SER A 72 13.84 4.50 -4.90
N ARG A 73 13.02 5.31 -5.55
CA ARG A 73 13.47 6.48 -6.34
C ARG A 73 13.80 7.68 -5.46
N HIS A 74 13.33 7.67 -4.23
CA HIS A 74 13.66 8.70 -3.25
C HIS A 74 15.07 8.49 -2.72
N ASP A 75 15.78 9.59 -2.50
CA ASP A 75 17.07 9.56 -1.83
C ASP A 75 16.89 9.10 -0.37
N TRP A 76 17.88 8.38 0.11
CA TRP A 76 17.94 8.04 1.52
C TRP A 76 18.14 9.30 2.37
N VAL A 77 17.28 9.49 3.37
CA VAL A 77 17.38 10.58 4.32
C VAL A 77 17.60 10.01 5.72
N THR A 78 18.57 10.56 6.44
CA THR A 78 19.01 10.05 7.75
C THR A 78 18.69 10.99 8.90
N ASP A 79 17.96 12.07 8.67
CA ASP A 79 17.71 13.13 9.64
C ASP A 79 16.63 12.76 10.67
N ASP A 80 15.84 11.76 10.41
CA ASP A 80 14.99 11.08 11.37
C ASP A 80 14.86 9.59 11.05
N ASN A 81 14.40 8.81 12.00
CA ASN A 81 14.47 7.35 11.98
C ASN A 81 13.37 6.67 11.16
N CYS A 82 12.75 7.36 10.22
CA CYS A 82 11.74 6.77 9.38
C CYS A 82 12.35 5.89 8.29
N GLY A 83 11.54 5.20 7.54
CA GLY A 83 11.98 4.25 6.53
C GLY A 83 12.76 4.85 5.36
N TRP A 84 12.82 4.13 4.28
CA TRP A 84 13.58 4.51 3.07
C TRP A 84 13.10 5.85 2.50
N GLY A 85 14.05 6.74 2.20
CA GLY A 85 13.78 8.03 1.57
C GLY A 85 12.82 8.92 2.35
N MET A 86 12.63 8.67 3.61
CA MET A 86 11.59 9.27 4.40
C MET A 86 12.13 9.92 5.65
N CYS A 87 11.76 11.16 5.84
CA CYS A 87 11.84 11.80 7.11
C CYS A 87 10.49 12.44 7.51
N HIS A 88 10.27 12.56 8.79
CA HIS A 88 9.06 13.14 9.36
C HIS A 88 8.80 14.56 8.86
N SER A 89 9.86 15.37 8.83
CA SER A 89 9.80 16.76 8.39
C SER A 89 9.45 16.93 6.93
N ASN A 90 9.91 16.02 6.06
CA ASN A 90 9.68 16.10 4.62
C ASN A 90 8.23 15.79 4.21
N HIS A 91 7.45 15.19 5.10
CA HIS A 91 6.11 14.72 4.79
C HIS A 91 5.02 15.22 5.76
N MET A 92 5.35 16.12 6.67
CA MET A 92 4.39 16.65 7.66
C MET A 92 3.12 17.20 7.01
N ASP A 93 3.23 17.84 5.86
CA ASP A 93 2.10 18.44 5.14
C ASP A 93 1.41 17.46 4.16
N HIS A 94 1.91 16.22 4.07
CA HIS A 94 1.42 15.25 3.11
C HIS A 94 0.55 14.19 3.81
N PRO A 95 -0.75 14.11 3.52
CA PRO A 95 -1.66 13.23 4.24
C PRO A 95 -1.38 11.77 3.91
N THR A 96 -0.58 11.13 4.74
CA THR A 96 -0.24 9.71 4.67
C THR A 96 -0.76 8.94 5.89
N VAL A 97 -1.05 9.67 6.97
CA VAL A 97 -1.52 9.10 8.22
C VAL A 97 -2.76 8.25 8.01
N GLY A 98 -2.69 7.00 8.45
CA GLY A 98 -3.73 5.99 8.26
C GLY A 98 -3.57 5.12 7.02
N ASN A 99 -2.65 5.39 6.11
CA ASN A 99 -2.31 4.46 5.03
C ASN A 99 -1.63 3.22 5.60
N THR A 100 -2.01 2.05 5.09
CA THR A 100 -1.39 0.77 5.46
C THR A 100 -1.37 -0.18 4.28
N PHE A 101 -0.33 -1.01 4.18
CA PHE A 101 -0.27 -2.10 3.20
C PHE A 101 -1.23 -3.27 3.51
N ASP A 102 -2.02 -3.18 4.56
CA ASP A 102 -3.09 -4.13 4.83
C ASP A 102 -4.31 -3.95 3.92
N TYR A 103 -4.46 -2.78 3.28
CA TYR A 103 -5.64 -2.52 2.42
C TYR A 103 -5.86 -3.57 1.33
N PRO A 104 -4.85 -4.01 0.56
CA PRO A 104 -5.06 -5.07 -0.43
C PRO A 104 -5.57 -6.38 0.18
N ALA A 105 -5.13 -6.74 1.38
CA ALA A 105 -5.64 -7.93 2.07
C ALA A 105 -7.08 -7.73 2.58
N MET A 106 -7.43 -6.54 3.03
CA MET A 106 -8.79 -6.21 3.48
C MET A 106 -9.79 -6.23 2.32
N HIS A 107 -9.46 -5.60 1.19
CA HIS A 107 -10.27 -5.62 -0.03
C HIS A 107 -10.36 -7.04 -0.59
N GLY A 108 -9.22 -7.74 -0.67
CA GLY A 108 -9.16 -9.12 -1.14
C GLY A 108 -10.01 -10.07 -0.30
N LYS A 109 -10.07 -9.89 1.01
CA LYS A 109 -10.96 -10.70 1.87
C LYS A 109 -12.44 -10.53 1.49
N ALA A 110 -12.86 -9.32 1.15
CA ALA A 110 -14.22 -9.08 0.68
C ALA A 110 -14.48 -9.75 -0.68
N LEU A 111 -13.53 -9.66 -1.61
CA LEU A 111 -13.60 -10.34 -2.91
C LEU A 111 -13.69 -11.86 -2.76
N ALA A 112 -12.84 -12.45 -1.91
CA ALA A 112 -12.86 -13.88 -1.62
C ALA A 112 -14.22 -14.34 -1.05
N GLN A 113 -14.83 -13.56 -0.16
CA GLN A 113 -16.16 -13.85 0.39
C GLN A 113 -17.26 -13.83 -0.68
N MET A 114 -17.07 -13.04 -1.74
CA MET A 114 -17.98 -12.99 -2.88
C MET A 114 -17.73 -14.08 -3.93
N GLY A 115 -16.64 -14.87 -3.79
CA GLY A 115 -16.27 -15.94 -4.70
C GLY A 115 -15.40 -15.51 -5.89
N TYR A 116 -14.70 -14.37 -5.76
CA TYR A 116 -13.73 -13.92 -6.76
C TYR A 116 -12.31 -14.36 -6.38
N SER A 117 -11.54 -14.78 -7.40
CA SER A 117 -10.09 -14.85 -7.28
C SER A 117 -9.49 -13.45 -7.38
N TYR A 118 -8.39 -13.23 -6.70
CA TYR A 118 -7.69 -11.95 -6.82
C TYR A 118 -6.18 -12.08 -6.60
N VAL A 119 -5.45 -11.13 -7.12
CA VAL A 119 -4.04 -10.90 -6.82
C VAL A 119 -3.81 -9.40 -6.66
N SER A 120 -2.94 -9.02 -5.74
CA SER A 120 -2.51 -7.63 -5.63
C SER A 120 -1.16 -7.40 -6.30
N THR A 121 -0.98 -6.21 -6.83
CA THR A 121 0.28 -5.70 -7.37
C THR A 121 0.48 -4.26 -6.91
N SER A 122 1.71 -3.75 -6.98
CA SER A 122 1.95 -2.32 -6.81
C SER A 122 1.90 -1.60 -8.16
N VAL A 123 1.60 -0.31 -8.11
CA VAL A 123 1.67 0.55 -9.29
C VAL A 123 3.07 0.60 -9.91
N ALA A 124 4.12 0.43 -9.09
CA ALA A 124 5.51 0.43 -9.56
C ALA A 124 5.85 -0.80 -10.43
N THR A 125 5.16 -1.91 -10.23
CA THR A 125 5.36 -3.17 -10.96
C THR A 125 4.21 -3.51 -11.90
N LEU A 126 3.30 -2.55 -12.13
CA LEU A 126 2.15 -2.73 -12.99
C LEU A 126 2.58 -2.75 -14.47
N ASP A 127 2.50 -3.92 -15.09
CA ASP A 127 2.80 -4.09 -16.52
C ASP A 127 1.52 -4.07 -17.37
N SER A 128 0.50 -4.79 -16.96
CA SER A 128 -0.78 -4.88 -17.66
C SER A 128 -1.91 -5.22 -16.72
N ILE A 129 -3.09 -4.74 -17.04
CA ILE A 129 -4.34 -5.08 -16.34
C ILE A 129 -5.31 -5.84 -17.25
N ALA A 130 -4.86 -6.20 -18.45
CA ALA A 130 -5.66 -7.01 -19.39
C ALA A 130 -5.90 -8.41 -18.83
N GLY A 131 -7.10 -8.93 -19.07
CA GLY A 131 -7.48 -10.28 -18.68
C GLY A 131 -8.13 -10.41 -17.30
N TYR A 132 -8.25 -9.33 -16.55
CA TYR A 132 -9.03 -9.30 -15.31
C TYR A 132 -10.45 -8.80 -15.58
N ASP A 133 -11.43 -9.36 -14.87
CA ASP A 133 -12.82 -8.95 -14.97
C ASP A 133 -13.09 -7.60 -14.29
N ALA A 134 -12.28 -7.26 -13.29
CA ALA A 134 -12.34 -5.98 -12.61
C ALA A 134 -10.96 -5.58 -12.08
N VAL A 135 -10.78 -4.28 -11.88
CA VAL A 135 -9.57 -3.69 -11.29
C VAL A 135 -9.96 -2.79 -10.13
N ASP A 136 -9.40 -3.09 -8.97
CA ASP A 136 -9.57 -2.31 -7.74
C ASP A 136 -8.30 -1.49 -7.50
N VAL A 137 -8.37 -0.17 -7.70
CA VAL A 137 -7.23 0.73 -7.54
C VAL A 137 -7.31 1.43 -6.19
N ILE A 138 -6.41 1.08 -5.29
CA ILE A 138 -6.33 1.65 -3.94
C ILE A 138 -5.29 2.76 -3.93
N LEU A 139 -5.71 4.01 -3.99
CA LEU A 139 -4.82 5.18 -3.91
C LEU A 139 -4.48 5.58 -2.47
N GLY A 140 -5.21 5.07 -1.51
CA GLY A 140 -5.04 5.42 -0.11
C GLY A 140 -5.26 6.92 0.13
N LYS A 141 -4.43 7.50 0.99
CA LYS A 141 -4.43 8.94 1.30
C LYS A 141 -3.31 9.70 0.59
N GLN A 142 -2.50 9.01 -0.21
CA GLN A 142 -1.39 9.64 -0.92
C GLN A 142 -1.91 10.54 -2.03
N LYS A 143 -1.43 11.79 -2.05
CA LYS A 143 -1.78 12.80 -3.06
C LYS A 143 -0.59 13.11 -3.95
N THR A 144 -0.86 13.75 -5.07
CA THR A 144 0.19 14.36 -5.90
C THR A 144 0.87 15.49 -5.12
N TYR A 145 2.19 15.52 -5.12
CA TYR A 145 2.99 16.56 -4.48
C TYR A 145 4.34 16.70 -5.18
N VAL A 146 5.02 17.81 -4.91
CA VAL A 146 6.36 18.11 -5.40
C VAL A 146 7.30 18.18 -4.20
N MET A 147 8.39 17.44 -4.24
CA MET A 147 9.46 17.55 -3.26
C MET A 147 10.51 18.57 -3.70
N GLY A 148 11.27 19.10 -2.75
CA GLY A 148 12.15 20.25 -2.89
C GLY A 148 13.21 20.25 -4.01
N ASN A 149 13.37 19.17 -4.77
CA ASN A 149 14.28 19.05 -5.91
C ASN A 149 13.51 18.89 -7.24
N ASP A 150 12.33 19.49 -7.36
CA ASP A 150 11.45 19.38 -8.53
C ASP A 150 10.98 17.95 -8.84
N THR A 151 11.16 17.01 -7.92
CA THR A 151 10.67 15.65 -8.09
C THR A 151 9.17 15.62 -7.82
N SER A 152 8.40 15.38 -8.87
CA SER A 152 6.94 15.31 -8.79
C SER A 152 6.47 13.87 -8.61
N PHE A 153 5.63 13.65 -7.58
CA PHE A 153 4.98 12.38 -7.33
C PHE A 153 3.50 12.50 -7.64
N HIS A 154 3.05 11.68 -8.56
CA HIS A 154 1.66 11.65 -8.99
C HIS A 154 0.94 10.46 -8.36
N CYS A 155 -0.20 10.70 -7.69
CA CYS A 155 -1.04 9.61 -7.19
C CYS A 155 -1.64 8.74 -8.30
N MET A 156 -1.74 9.30 -9.51
CA MET A 156 -2.09 8.57 -10.74
C MET A 156 -0.92 8.68 -11.73
N PRO A 157 0.14 7.88 -11.58
CA PRO A 157 1.30 7.95 -12.47
C PRO A 157 0.95 7.49 -13.89
N ALA A 158 1.77 7.88 -14.87
CA ALA A 158 1.48 7.69 -16.28
C ALA A 158 1.25 6.22 -16.69
N ASN A 159 2.00 5.28 -16.08
CA ASN A 159 1.80 3.85 -16.34
C ASN A 159 0.42 3.36 -15.87
N LEU A 160 -0.07 3.81 -14.72
CA LEU A 160 -1.41 3.49 -14.24
C LEU A 160 -2.49 4.10 -15.13
N GLN A 161 -2.33 5.38 -15.50
CA GLN A 161 -3.25 6.04 -16.42
C GLN A 161 -3.32 5.31 -17.77
N HIS A 162 -2.16 4.93 -18.32
CA HIS A 162 -2.08 4.19 -19.57
C HIS A 162 -2.76 2.82 -19.47
N ALA A 163 -2.46 2.06 -18.41
CA ALA A 163 -3.05 0.75 -18.19
C ALA A 163 -4.58 0.83 -18.07
N LEU A 164 -5.10 1.79 -17.30
CA LEU A 164 -6.55 1.99 -17.16
C LEU A 164 -7.21 2.42 -18.47
N THR A 165 -6.56 3.27 -19.26
CA THR A 165 -7.08 3.69 -20.57
C THR A 165 -7.16 2.53 -21.56
N GLN A 166 -6.26 1.58 -21.48
CA GLN A 166 -6.31 0.38 -22.32
C GLN A 166 -7.32 -0.66 -21.85
N TYR A 167 -7.68 -0.64 -20.58
CA TYR A 167 -8.64 -1.55 -19.99
C TYR A 167 -10.09 -1.15 -20.28
N LEU A 168 -10.37 0.15 -20.34
CA LEU A 168 -11.70 0.71 -20.62
C LEU A 168 -12.03 0.73 -22.12
#